data_38951647062d1ea7232e484b537697b7
#
_entry.id   38951647062d1ea7232e484b537697b7
#
_cell.length_a   1.000
_cell.length_b   1.000
_cell.length_c   1.000
_cell.angle_alpha   90.00
_cell.angle_beta   90.00
_cell.angle_gamma   90.00
#
_symmetry.space_group_name_H-M   'P 1'
#
loop_
_entity.id
_entity.type
_entity.pdbx_description
1 polymer ?
#
loop_
_entity_poly.entity_id
_entity_poly.type
_entity_poly.pdbx_seq_one_letter_code
_entity_poly.pdbx_strand_id
1 'polypeptide(L)'
;MPVIVQTLEDASHQDQQDLQKIYRDAPQWLFAPYCGDTQLIESSLADGSLIAGRFNDRLLGAARLTRHDTVWYLSHLCVRKVTRRRGVAERLVNQAQKMASQAGAQLRLLAPAGQLEAQALAAKLHVPLQVIAT
;
A
#
# COMPACT_ATOMS: atom_id res chain seq x y z
N MET A 1 -4.39 0.12 -18.33
CA MET A 1 -5.40 -0.33 -17.35
C MET A 1 -5.69 0.80 -16.38
N PRO A 2 -6.90 1.36 -16.41
CA PRO A 2 -7.22 2.52 -15.56
C PRO A 2 -7.53 2.06 -14.13
N VAL A 3 -6.52 2.09 -13.27
CA VAL A 3 -6.69 1.78 -11.86
C VAL A 3 -6.92 3.08 -11.10
N ILE A 4 -8.01 3.12 -10.32
CA ILE A 4 -8.35 4.27 -9.49
C ILE A 4 -7.89 3.99 -8.07
N VAL A 5 -7.02 4.84 -7.54
CA VAL A 5 -6.52 4.73 -6.17
C VAL A 5 -7.35 5.61 -5.26
N GLN A 6 -7.84 5.05 -4.17
CA GLN A 6 -8.70 5.75 -3.22
C GLN A 6 -8.40 5.31 -1.79
N THR A 7 -8.67 6.21 -0.84
CA THR A 7 -8.65 5.86 0.57
C THR A 7 -9.94 5.11 0.89
N LEU A 8 -9.83 3.93 1.50
CA LEU A 8 -10.99 3.15 1.92
C LEU A 8 -11.38 3.54 3.34
N GLU A 9 -12.57 4.11 3.49
CA GLU A 9 -13.15 4.40 4.81
C GLU A 9 -14.13 3.29 5.19
N ASP A 10 -14.98 2.92 4.24
CA ASP A 10 -15.92 1.82 4.41
C ASP A 10 -15.64 0.77 3.33
N ALA A 11 -15.35 -0.44 3.76
CA ALA A 11 -15.13 -1.55 2.84
C ALA A 11 -16.39 -2.41 2.77
N SER A 12 -16.91 -2.62 1.56
CA SER A 12 -18.01 -3.54 1.34
C SER A 12 -17.55 -4.97 1.61
N HIS A 13 -18.48 -5.90 1.68
CA HIS A 13 -18.15 -7.31 1.85
C HIS A 13 -17.22 -7.79 0.73
N GLN A 14 -17.49 -7.38 -0.51
CA GLN A 14 -16.64 -7.73 -1.65
C GLN A 14 -15.24 -7.10 -1.50
N ASP A 15 -15.16 -5.85 -1.05
CA ASP A 15 -13.88 -5.18 -0.83
C ASP A 15 -13.06 -5.91 0.22
N GLN A 16 -13.67 -6.35 1.31
CA GLN A 16 -12.98 -7.10 2.35
C GLN A 16 -12.45 -8.43 1.83
N GLN A 17 -13.23 -9.12 1.01
CA GLN A 17 -12.77 -10.36 0.37
C GLN A 17 -11.61 -10.10 -0.57
N ASP A 18 -11.67 -9.02 -1.34
CA ASP A 18 -10.58 -8.65 -2.26
C ASP A 18 -9.30 -8.32 -1.50
N LEU A 19 -9.40 -7.59 -0.37
CA LEU A 19 -8.25 -7.28 0.47
C LEU A 19 -7.61 -8.55 1.02
N GLN A 20 -8.40 -9.51 1.46
CA GLN A 20 -7.88 -10.79 1.93
C GLN A 20 -7.15 -11.54 0.81
N LYS A 21 -7.67 -11.51 -0.41
CA LYS A 21 -7.01 -12.13 -1.57
C LYS A 21 -5.70 -11.42 -1.92
N ILE A 22 -5.66 -10.08 -1.81
CA ILE A 22 -4.45 -9.31 -2.07
C ILE A 22 -3.33 -9.74 -1.11
N TYR A 23 -3.63 -9.83 0.19
CA TYR A 23 -2.61 -10.13 1.20
C TYR A 23 -2.39 -11.62 1.43
N ARG A 24 -3.20 -12.49 0.86
CA ARG A 24 -3.07 -13.95 1.04
C ARG A 24 -1.69 -14.47 0.63
N ASP A 25 -1.17 -13.97 -0.48
CA ASP A 25 0.09 -14.44 -1.04
C ASP A 25 1.28 -13.58 -0.60
N ALA A 26 1.06 -12.65 0.33
CA ALA A 26 2.13 -11.79 0.81
C ALA A 26 3.08 -12.57 1.73
N PRO A 27 4.38 -12.23 1.71
CA PRO A 27 5.31 -12.88 2.63
C PRO A 27 5.04 -12.47 4.08
N GLN A 28 5.42 -13.35 5.01
CA GLN A 28 5.15 -13.15 6.43
C GLN A 28 5.70 -11.82 6.96
N TRP A 29 6.87 -11.40 6.49
CA TRP A 29 7.48 -10.15 6.95
C TRP A 29 6.64 -8.91 6.62
N LEU A 30 5.79 -8.99 5.60
CA LEU A 30 4.98 -7.85 5.17
C LEU A 30 3.99 -7.42 6.22
N PHE A 31 3.51 -8.36 7.05
CA PHE A 31 2.44 -8.07 8.01
C PHE A 31 2.93 -7.39 9.30
N ALA A 32 4.22 -7.41 9.59
CA ALA A 32 4.73 -6.79 10.82
C ALA A 32 4.35 -5.30 10.89
N PRO A 33 3.96 -4.77 12.06
CA PRO A 33 3.90 -5.42 13.38
C PRO A 33 2.60 -6.21 13.66
N TYR A 34 1.76 -6.40 12.66
CA TYR A 34 0.49 -7.11 12.82
C TYR A 34 0.71 -8.62 12.80
N CYS A 35 -0.25 -9.36 13.36
CA CYS A 35 -0.18 -10.82 13.43
C CYS A 35 -0.43 -11.49 12.07
N GLY A 36 -1.17 -10.82 11.18
CA GLY A 36 -1.48 -11.35 9.86
C GLY A 36 -2.34 -10.39 9.06
N ASP A 37 -2.88 -10.88 7.96
CA ASP A 37 -3.65 -10.07 7.02
C ASP A 37 -4.92 -9.46 7.64
N THR A 38 -5.66 -10.22 8.40
CA THR A 38 -6.91 -9.74 9.00
C THR A 38 -6.67 -8.56 9.93
N GLN A 39 -5.67 -8.66 10.80
CA GLN A 39 -5.35 -7.58 11.74
C GLN A 39 -4.86 -6.33 10.99
N LEU A 40 -4.03 -6.50 9.97
CA LEU A 40 -3.56 -5.41 9.15
C LEU A 40 -4.72 -4.68 8.48
N ILE A 41 -5.62 -5.43 7.86
CA ILE A 41 -6.78 -4.86 7.14
C ILE A 41 -7.69 -4.12 8.12
N GLU A 42 -8.07 -4.75 9.23
CA GLU A 42 -8.98 -4.16 10.21
C GLU A 42 -8.38 -2.89 10.82
N SER A 43 -7.12 -2.93 11.22
CA SER A 43 -6.44 -1.76 11.82
C SER A 43 -6.35 -0.60 10.83
N SER A 44 -6.03 -0.89 9.58
CA SER A 44 -5.87 0.14 8.57
C SER A 44 -7.21 0.76 8.16
N LEU A 45 -8.28 -0.02 8.13
CA LEU A 45 -9.63 0.52 7.90
C LEU A 45 -10.08 1.38 9.08
N ALA A 46 -9.79 0.94 10.31
CA ALA A 46 -10.22 1.65 11.51
C ALA A 46 -9.57 3.03 11.64
N ASP A 47 -8.29 3.16 11.27
CA ASP A 47 -7.56 4.43 11.42
C ASP A 47 -7.52 5.28 10.13
N GLY A 48 -8.19 4.81 9.06
CA GLY A 48 -8.27 5.55 7.80
C GLY A 48 -6.98 5.57 6.99
N SER A 49 -6.06 4.65 7.25
CA SER A 49 -4.75 4.61 6.58
C SER A 49 -4.71 3.70 5.36
N LEU A 50 -5.78 2.95 5.08
CA LEU A 50 -5.77 2.00 3.96
C LEU A 50 -6.10 2.70 2.65
N ILE A 51 -5.21 2.59 1.67
CA ILE A 51 -5.49 3.00 0.30
C ILE A 51 -5.48 1.75 -0.59
N ALA A 52 -6.28 1.77 -1.64
CA ALA A 52 -6.39 0.63 -2.53
C ALA A 52 -6.60 1.07 -3.98
N GLY A 53 -6.15 0.24 -4.90
CA GLY A 53 -6.36 0.44 -6.33
C GLY A 53 -7.53 -0.40 -6.81
N ARG A 54 -8.50 0.26 -7.44
CA ARG A 54 -9.73 -0.38 -7.93
C ARG A 54 -9.77 -0.37 -9.45
N PHE A 55 -10.15 -1.50 -10.02
CA PHE A 55 -10.37 -1.65 -11.45
C PHE A 55 -11.60 -2.52 -11.65
N ASN A 56 -12.58 -2.02 -12.42
CA ASN A 56 -13.85 -2.72 -12.67
C ASN A 56 -14.48 -3.26 -11.38
N ASP A 57 -14.65 -2.38 -10.39
CA ASP A 57 -15.26 -2.67 -9.10
C ASP A 57 -14.51 -3.69 -8.23
N ARG A 58 -13.31 -4.11 -8.63
CA ARG A 58 -12.50 -5.06 -7.85
C ARG A 58 -11.20 -4.39 -7.39
N LEU A 59 -10.78 -4.68 -6.17
CA LEU A 59 -9.52 -4.20 -5.64
C LEU A 59 -8.38 -5.11 -6.11
N LEU A 60 -7.33 -4.52 -6.67
CA LEU A 60 -6.19 -5.25 -7.20
C LEU A 60 -4.92 -5.09 -6.35
N GLY A 61 -4.85 -4.05 -5.56
CA GLY A 61 -3.71 -3.78 -4.70
C GLY A 61 -4.10 -2.87 -3.57
N ALA A 62 -3.29 -2.86 -2.51
CA ALA A 62 -3.55 -2.04 -1.33
C ALA A 62 -2.25 -1.70 -0.63
N ALA A 63 -2.29 -0.65 0.19
CA ALA A 63 -1.16 -0.22 0.99
C ALA A 63 -1.66 0.58 2.19
N ARG A 64 -0.80 0.76 3.17
CA ARG A 64 -1.08 1.60 4.31
C ARG A 64 -0.36 2.93 4.16
N LEU A 65 -1.12 4.02 4.14
CA LEU A 65 -0.58 5.38 4.05
C LEU A 65 -0.72 6.06 5.41
N THR A 66 0.41 6.24 6.10
CA THR A 66 0.46 6.87 7.40
C THR A 66 0.84 8.33 7.23
N ARG A 67 0.01 9.24 7.72
CA ARG A 67 0.19 10.69 7.56
C ARG A 67 0.76 11.28 8.84
N HIS A 68 2.00 11.78 8.77
CA HIS A 68 2.68 12.46 9.88
C HIS A 68 3.14 13.84 9.43
N ASP A 69 2.40 14.87 9.76
CA ASP A 69 2.77 16.27 9.49
C ASP A 69 3.35 16.48 8.08
N THR A 70 4.67 16.68 7.98
CA THR A 70 5.35 16.97 6.71
C THR A 70 5.95 15.73 6.04
N VAL A 71 5.87 14.56 6.69
CA VAL A 71 6.40 13.31 6.14
C VAL A 71 5.31 12.23 6.23
N TRP A 72 4.97 11.67 5.07
CA TRP A 72 4.01 10.58 4.97
C TRP A 72 4.74 9.29 4.62
N TYR A 73 4.27 8.17 5.16
CA TYR A 73 4.89 6.86 4.96
C TYR A 73 3.91 5.91 4.27
N LEU A 74 4.38 5.26 3.22
CA LEU A 74 3.65 4.20 2.54
C LEU A 74 4.28 2.86 2.89
N SER A 75 3.48 1.96 3.44
CA SER A 75 3.94 0.65 3.89
C SER A 75 2.92 -0.43 3.54
N HIS A 76 3.29 -1.68 3.75
CA HIS A 76 2.40 -2.84 3.56
C HIS A 76 1.79 -2.88 2.16
N LEU A 77 2.58 -2.46 1.16
CA LEU A 77 2.15 -2.46 -0.24
C LEU A 77 2.11 -3.89 -0.76
N CYS A 78 0.95 -4.28 -1.28
CA CYS A 78 0.79 -5.60 -1.86
C CYS A 78 -0.19 -5.53 -3.03
N VAL A 79 0.09 -6.30 -4.07
CA VAL A 79 -0.73 -6.37 -5.28
C VAL A 79 -1.09 -7.83 -5.51
N ARG A 80 -2.31 -8.09 -5.98
CA ARG A 80 -2.73 -9.46 -6.30
C ARG A 80 -1.73 -10.09 -7.28
N LYS A 81 -1.37 -11.34 -7.02
CA LYS A 81 -0.37 -12.06 -7.81
C LYS A 81 -0.71 -12.06 -9.31
N VAL A 82 -1.98 -12.24 -9.66
CA VAL A 82 -2.44 -12.29 -11.05
C VAL A 82 -2.33 -10.94 -11.77
N THR A 83 -2.18 -9.84 -11.03
CA THR A 83 -2.09 -8.49 -11.62
C THR A 83 -0.71 -7.86 -11.44
N ARG A 84 0.26 -8.60 -10.92
CA ARG A 84 1.64 -8.10 -10.79
C ARG A 84 2.20 -7.79 -12.17
N ARG A 85 3.10 -6.80 -12.25
CA ARG A 85 3.72 -6.29 -13.48
C ARG A 85 2.74 -5.54 -14.40
N ARG A 86 1.54 -5.20 -13.91
CA ARG A 86 0.58 -4.39 -14.66
C ARG A 86 0.52 -2.95 -14.16
N GLY A 87 1.49 -2.54 -13.36
CA GLY A 87 1.61 -1.16 -12.92
C GLY A 87 0.72 -0.76 -11.76
N VAL A 88 0.08 -1.71 -11.07
CA VAL A 88 -0.80 -1.39 -9.94
C VAL A 88 0.00 -0.78 -8.78
N ALA A 89 1.15 -1.38 -8.44
CA ALA A 89 2.02 -0.86 -7.38
C ALA A 89 2.50 0.55 -7.70
N GLU A 90 2.91 0.80 -8.93
CA GLU A 90 3.34 2.14 -9.36
C GLU A 90 2.21 3.16 -9.25
N ARG A 91 1.00 2.78 -9.61
CA ARG A 91 -0.17 3.66 -9.49
C ARG A 91 -0.44 4.02 -8.03
N LEU A 92 -0.34 3.05 -7.13
CA LEU A 92 -0.51 3.29 -5.70
C LEU A 92 0.53 4.27 -5.17
N VAL A 93 1.80 4.06 -5.50
CA VAL A 93 2.87 4.95 -5.06
C VAL A 93 2.73 6.35 -5.68
N ASN A 94 2.46 6.43 -6.97
CA ASN A 94 2.31 7.73 -7.64
C ASN A 94 1.15 8.53 -7.08
N GLN A 95 0.02 7.88 -6.80
CA GLN A 95 -1.12 8.56 -6.21
C GLN A 95 -0.82 9.02 -4.78
N ALA A 96 -0.13 8.18 -4.00
CA ALA A 96 0.29 8.56 -2.65
C ALA A 96 1.24 9.75 -2.67
N GLN A 97 2.17 9.81 -3.63
CA GLN A 97 3.06 10.97 -3.81
C GLN A 97 2.26 12.23 -4.13
N LYS A 98 1.27 12.12 -5.01
CA LYS A 98 0.42 13.25 -5.39
C LYS A 98 -0.36 13.75 -4.19
N MET A 99 -0.94 12.86 -3.40
CA MET A 99 -1.68 13.22 -2.19
C MET A 99 -0.77 13.91 -1.18
N ALA A 100 0.42 13.38 -0.95
CA ALA A 100 1.39 13.98 -0.03
C ALA A 100 1.83 15.36 -0.52
N SER A 101 2.13 15.50 -1.80
CA SER A 101 2.54 16.78 -2.40
C SER A 101 1.44 17.85 -2.25
N GLN A 102 0.20 17.47 -2.48
CA GLN A 102 -0.93 18.39 -2.32
C GLN A 102 -1.11 18.85 -0.87
N ALA A 103 -0.70 18.02 0.08
CA ALA A 103 -0.74 18.36 1.50
C ALA A 103 0.53 19.04 2.01
N GLY A 104 1.51 19.28 1.13
CA GLY A 104 2.79 19.88 1.51
C GLY A 104 3.71 18.92 2.23
N ALA A 105 3.54 17.60 2.03
CA ALA A 105 4.32 16.57 2.70
C ALA A 105 5.20 15.81 1.71
N GLN A 106 6.22 15.14 2.25
CA GLN A 106 7.10 14.25 1.49
C GLN A 106 6.67 12.81 1.72
N LEU A 107 6.56 12.03 0.64
CA LEU A 107 6.28 10.61 0.76
C LEU A 107 7.58 9.82 0.89
N ARG A 108 7.60 8.85 1.81
CA ARG A 108 8.67 7.86 1.94
C ARG A 108 8.06 6.47 1.93
N LEU A 109 8.76 5.52 1.32
CA LEU A 109 8.40 4.11 1.40
C LEU A 109 9.05 3.50 2.64
N LEU A 110 8.32 2.63 3.34
CA LEU A 110 8.84 1.88 4.48
C LEU A 110 8.95 0.41 4.10
N ALA A 111 10.11 -0.18 4.36
CA ALA A 111 10.32 -1.61 4.17
C ALA A 111 11.45 -2.10 5.07
N PRO A 112 11.45 -3.39 5.45
CA PRO A 112 12.60 -3.98 6.12
C PRO A 112 13.84 -3.97 5.23
N ALA A 113 15.02 -4.05 5.84
CA ALA A 113 16.29 -4.12 5.10
C ALA A 113 16.31 -5.37 4.21
N GLY A 114 16.93 -5.23 3.03
CA GLY A 114 17.12 -6.35 2.12
C GLY A 114 15.95 -6.69 1.21
N GLN A 115 14.89 -5.89 1.20
CA GLN A 115 13.74 -6.11 0.32
C GLN A 115 14.00 -5.49 -1.05
N LEU A 116 14.47 -6.30 -1.98
CA LEU A 116 14.90 -5.83 -3.31
C LEU A 116 13.76 -5.22 -4.12
N GLU A 117 12.55 -5.78 -4.02
CA GLU A 117 11.40 -5.24 -4.75
C GLU A 117 11.06 -3.83 -4.29
N ALA A 118 11.11 -3.57 -2.98
CA ALA A 118 10.86 -2.24 -2.43
C ALA A 118 11.96 -1.27 -2.87
N GLN A 119 13.20 -1.70 -2.84
CA GLN A 119 14.34 -0.88 -3.29
C GLN A 119 14.21 -0.53 -4.77
N ALA A 120 13.86 -1.50 -5.60
CA ALA A 120 13.70 -1.28 -7.04
C ALA A 120 12.55 -0.31 -7.34
N LEU A 121 11.43 -0.46 -6.65
CA LEU A 121 10.27 0.42 -6.83
C LEU A 121 10.59 1.84 -6.39
N ALA A 122 11.25 2.00 -5.25
CA ALA A 122 11.64 3.31 -4.74
C ALA A 122 12.59 4.02 -5.71
N ALA A 123 13.59 3.30 -6.25
CA ALA A 123 14.53 3.84 -7.21
C ALA A 123 13.84 4.24 -8.51
N LYS A 124 12.98 3.39 -9.03
CA LYS A 124 12.26 3.63 -10.29
C LYS A 124 11.40 4.89 -10.22
N LEU A 125 10.72 5.09 -9.09
CA LEU A 125 9.76 6.18 -8.92
C LEU A 125 10.36 7.39 -8.19
N HIS A 126 11.65 7.35 -7.88
CA HIS A 126 12.37 8.44 -7.20
C HIS A 126 11.73 8.81 -5.85
N VAL A 127 11.31 7.80 -5.10
CA VAL A 127 10.75 7.97 -3.76
C VAL A 127 11.79 7.54 -2.73
N PRO A 128 12.06 8.33 -1.69
CA PRO A 128 12.98 7.89 -0.64
C PRO A 128 12.47 6.62 0.03
N LEU A 129 13.37 5.69 0.28
CA LEU A 129 13.09 4.45 1.01
C LEU A 129 13.67 4.57 2.40
N GLN A 130 12.83 4.39 3.41
CA GLN A 130 13.27 4.33 4.79
C GLN A 130 13.21 2.89 5.27
N VAL A 131 14.34 2.38 5.75
CA VAL A 131 14.42 1.03 6.27
C VAL A 131 13.89 1.02 7.69
N ILE A 132 12.95 0.12 7.98
CA ILE A 132 12.41 -0.05 9.33
C ILE A 132 13.18 -1.14 10.05
N ALA A 133 13.44 -0.92 11.33
CA ALA A 133 14.08 -1.92 12.17
C ALA A 133 13.11 -3.07 12.44
N THR A 134 13.58 -4.29 12.32
CA THR A 134 12.80 -5.50 12.59
C THR A 134 13.29 -6.19 13.84
#